data_f64150662053a49f5c6fcbd05be6756a
#
_entry.id   f64150662053a49f5c6fcbd05be6756a
#
_cell.length_a   1.000
_cell.length_b   1.000
_cell.length_c   1.000
_cell.angle_alpha   90.00
_cell.angle_beta   90.00
_cell.angle_gamma   90.00
#
_symmetry.space_group_name_H-M   'P 1'
#
loop_
_entity.id
_entity.type
_entity.pdbx_description
1 polymer ?
#
loop_
_entity_poly.entity_id
_entity_poly.type
_entity_poly.pdbx_seq_one_letter_code
_entity_poly.pdbx_strand_id
1 'polypeptide(L)'
;MKALKSRGVALAVLVVVVVAGALYGLSRKPISVEYAKWIADDAGLLTAETQQSLKDYNENWNDKYHAVVAVATVDSTHRWSAERYAAMLGKAWGLGQNDMLLLEVKGDHYYVLLGDSVNQTATDTQIAKLKNAIEKNYYDGEYDGATLQFFRTADVVYAQMSQMSQR
;
A
#
# COMPACT_ATOMS: atom_id res chain seq x y z
N MET A 1 34.26 -36.61 3.26
CA MET A 1 33.00 -36.77 4.01
C MET A 1 33.17 -37.19 5.48
N LYS A 2 34.35 -37.01 6.13
CA LYS A 2 34.57 -37.31 7.56
C LYS A 2 34.27 -36.16 8.52
N ALA A 3 34.19 -34.90 8.03
CA ALA A 3 34.02 -33.72 8.87
C ALA A 3 32.61 -33.54 9.48
N LEU A 4 31.57 -34.13 8.88
CA LEU A 4 30.18 -34.02 9.36
C LEU A 4 29.81 -35.02 10.46
N LYS A 5 30.74 -35.94 10.85
CA LYS A 5 30.48 -36.95 11.87
C LYS A 5 30.78 -36.49 13.32
N SER A 6 31.36 -35.31 13.50
CA SER A 6 31.56 -34.82 14.88
C SER A 6 30.33 -34.03 15.33
N ARG A 7 29.79 -34.34 16.51
CA ARG A 7 28.63 -33.63 17.09
C ARG A 7 28.82 -32.12 17.15
N GLY A 8 30.05 -31.64 17.35
CA GLY A 8 30.39 -30.22 17.37
C GLY A 8 30.26 -29.54 16.00
N VAL A 9 30.70 -30.18 14.92
CA VAL A 9 30.56 -29.63 13.57
C VAL A 9 29.09 -29.59 13.16
N ALA A 10 28.31 -30.63 13.42
CA ALA A 10 26.88 -30.66 13.14
C ALA A 10 26.12 -29.56 13.88
N LEU A 11 26.48 -29.32 15.17
CA LEU A 11 25.88 -28.25 15.97
C LEU A 11 26.26 -26.86 15.48
N ALA A 12 27.50 -26.65 15.07
CA ALA A 12 27.97 -25.40 14.48
C ALA A 12 27.26 -25.11 13.15
N VAL A 13 27.08 -26.09 12.25
CA VAL A 13 26.34 -25.96 11.01
C VAL A 13 24.86 -25.64 11.29
N LEU A 14 24.25 -26.30 12.27
CA LEU A 14 22.85 -26.03 12.66
C LEU A 14 22.69 -24.58 13.14
N VAL A 15 23.57 -24.08 13.99
CA VAL A 15 23.53 -22.69 14.49
C VAL A 15 23.66 -21.70 13.34
N VAL A 16 24.60 -21.92 12.40
CA VAL A 16 24.76 -21.05 11.22
C VAL A 16 23.52 -21.04 10.35
N VAL A 17 22.88 -22.19 10.13
CA VAL A 17 21.64 -22.29 9.32
C VAL A 17 20.49 -21.58 10.04
N VAL A 18 20.36 -21.73 11.36
CA VAL A 18 19.31 -21.05 12.14
C VAL A 18 19.51 -19.53 12.14
N VAL A 19 20.75 -19.07 12.35
CA VAL A 19 21.06 -17.63 12.33
C VAL A 19 20.86 -17.05 10.92
N ALA A 20 21.33 -17.73 9.88
CA ALA A 20 21.10 -17.30 8.51
C ALA A 20 19.61 -17.29 8.13
N GLY A 21 18.85 -18.29 8.58
CA GLY A 21 17.41 -18.36 8.39
C GLY A 21 16.66 -17.24 9.12
N ALA A 22 17.07 -16.92 10.36
CA ALA A 22 16.49 -15.82 11.13
C ALA A 22 16.79 -14.45 10.48
N LEU A 23 18.06 -14.21 10.09
CA LEU A 23 18.45 -12.99 9.40
C LEU A 23 17.74 -12.84 8.06
N TYR A 24 17.60 -13.92 7.30
CA TYR A 24 16.87 -13.94 6.03
C TYR A 24 15.36 -13.70 6.24
N GLY A 25 14.78 -14.24 7.30
CA GLY A 25 13.38 -13.99 7.68
C GLY A 25 13.13 -12.54 8.11
N LEU A 26 14.07 -11.96 8.90
CA LEU A 26 14.01 -10.56 9.33
C LEU A 26 14.16 -9.58 8.15
N SER A 27 15.06 -9.90 7.19
CA SER A 27 15.25 -9.08 5.99
C SER A 27 14.07 -9.12 5.01
N ARG A 28 13.09 -10.01 5.23
CA ARG A 28 11.87 -10.13 4.42
C ARG A 28 10.65 -9.47 5.03
N LYS A 29 10.73 -9.00 6.27
CA LYS A 29 9.63 -8.23 6.86
C LYS A 29 9.60 -6.86 6.20
N PRO A 30 8.41 -6.37 5.78
CA PRO A 30 8.29 -4.98 5.35
C PRO A 30 8.71 -4.08 6.51
N ILE A 31 9.26 -2.91 6.19
CA ILE A 31 9.46 -1.87 7.18
C ILE A 31 8.10 -1.64 7.85
N SER A 32 8.11 -1.56 9.19
CA SER A 32 6.92 -1.24 9.96
C SER A 32 6.57 0.22 9.67
N VAL A 33 5.69 0.43 8.69
CA VAL A 33 5.08 1.73 8.42
C VAL A 33 3.98 1.92 9.44
N GLU A 34 4.09 2.93 10.29
CA GLU A 34 3.11 3.18 11.34
C GLU A 34 1.81 3.70 10.70
N TYR A 35 0.71 3.00 10.96
CA TYR A 35 -0.60 3.38 10.45
C TYR A 35 -1.23 4.45 11.33
N ALA A 36 -1.17 5.69 10.89
CA ALA A 36 -1.78 6.83 11.57
C ALA A 36 -3.03 7.30 10.81
N LYS A 37 -4.17 6.72 11.12
CA LYS A 37 -5.48 7.17 10.63
C LYS A 37 -5.50 7.41 9.09
N TRP A 38 -5.31 6.32 8.34
CA TRP A 38 -5.34 6.23 6.86
C TRP A 38 -4.15 6.81 6.10
N ILE A 39 -3.22 7.51 6.75
CA ILE A 39 -2.06 8.11 6.09
C ILE A 39 -0.79 7.73 6.85
N ALA A 40 0.17 7.19 6.13
CA ALA A 40 1.52 6.90 6.61
C ALA A 40 2.53 7.51 5.62
N ASP A 41 3.02 8.69 5.93
CA ASP A 41 3.90 9.47 5.06
C ASP A 41 5.36 9.38 5.52
N ASP A 42 5.92 8.17 5.50
CA ASP A 42 7.29 7.90 5.97
C ASP A 42 8.37 8.53 5.06
N ALA A 43 8.08 8.66 3.77
CA ALA A 43 8.99 9.31 2.81
C ALA A 43 8.90 10.84 2.80
N GLY A 44 7.94 11.42 3.55
CA GLY A 44 7.75 12.87 3.64
C GLY A 44 7.39 13.49 2.29
N LEU A 45 6.49 12.88 1.53
CA LEU A 45 6.06 13.33 0.21
C LEU A 45 4.88 14.28 0.25
N LEU A 46 4.10 14.27 1.35
CA LEU A 46 2.84 14.96 1.45
C LEU A 46 2.92 16.13 2.44
N THR A 47 2.44 17.28 2.02
CA THR A 47 2.26 18.43 2.90
C THR A 47 1.18 18.17 3.95
N ALA A 48 1.23 18.88 5.08
CA ALA A 48 0.21 18.80 6.13
C ALA A 48 -1.20 19.18 5.61
N GLU A 49 -1.29 20.13 4.66
CA GLU A 49 -2.52 20.55 4.01
C GLU A 49 -3.11 19.42 3.16
N THR A 50 -2.27 18.75 2.38
CA THR A 50 -2.68 17.57 1.62
C THR A 50 -3.16 16.48 2.56
N GLN A 51 -2.39 16.12 3.58
CA GLN A 51 -2.79 15.08 4.55
C GLN A 51 -4.13 15.41 5.22
N GLN A 52 -4.42 16.67 5.53
CA GLN A 52 -5.72 17.06 6.07
C GLN A 52 -6.84 16.86 5.05
N SER A 53 -6.63 17.27 3.80
CA SER A 53 -7.61 17.06 2.72
C SER A 53 -7.92 15.57 2.52
N LEU A 54 -6.91 14.70 2.60
CA LEU A 54 -7.11 13.24 2.48
C LEU A 54 -7.94 12.67 3.64
N LYS A 55 -7.76 13.20 4.86
CA LYS A 55 -8.58 12.82 6.02
C LYS A 55 -10.03 13.23 5.84
N ASP A 56 -10.27 14.45 5.35
CA ASP A 56 -11.64 14.95 5.10
C ASP A 56 -12.37 14.10 4.06
N TYR A 57 -11.69 13.68 2.98
CA TYR A 57 -12.24 12.72 2.02
C TYR A 57 -12.60 11.39 2.69
N ASN A 58 -11.69 10.82 3.45
CA ASN A 58 -11.89 9.53 4.10
C ASN A 58 -13.01 9.55 5.15
N GLU A 59 -13.15 10.62 5.93
CA GLU A 59 -14.26 10.79 6.87
C GLU A 59 -15.60 10.80 6.12
N ASN A 60 -15.70 11.55 5.01
CA ASN A 60 -16.90 11.59 4.18
C ASN A 60 -17.22 10.22 3.53
N TRP A 61 -16.23 9.51 3.03
CA TRP A 61 -16.43 8.20 2.39
C TRP A 61 -16.76 7.10 3.40
N ASN A 62 -16.12 7.14 4.58
CA ASN A 62 -16.43 6.21 5.64
C ASN A 62 -17.90 6.31 6.05
N ASP A 63 -18.42 7.53 6.18
CA ASP A 63 -19.82 7.77 6.54
C ASP A 63 -20.79 7.36 5.43
N LYS A 64 -20.46 7.64 4.17
CA LYS A 64 -21.37 7.42 3.03
C LYS A 64 -21.28 6.03 2.43
N TYR A 65 -20.07 5.48 2.33
CA TYR A 65 -19.78 4.30 1.51
C TYR A 65 -19.18 3.15 2.32
N HIS A 66 -18.90 3.38 3.61
CA HIS A 66 -18.16 2.47 4.47
C HIS A 66 -16.84 2.03 3.79
N ALA A 67 -16.13 3.01 3.27
CA ALA A 67 -14.93 2.85 2.49
C ALA A 67 -13.89 3.92 2.86
N VAL A 68 -12.63 3.58 2.73
CA VAL A 68 -11.50 4.50 2.89
C VAL A 68 -10.44 4.27 1.81
N VAL A 69 -9.63 5.30 1.58
CA VAL A 69 -8.40 5.18 0.80
C VAL A 69 -7.23 5.44 1.73
N ALA A 70 -6.50 4.38 2.06
CA ALA A 70 -5.24 4.53 2.78
C ALA A 70 -4.12 4.99 1.84
N VAL A 71 -3.21 5.80 2.36
CA VAL A 71 -2.01 6.25 1.63
C VAL A 71 -0.78 5.85 2.41
N ALA A 72 0.17 5.25 1.72
CA ALA A 72 1.50 4.99 2.22
C ALA A 72 2.54 5.62 1.31
N THR A 73 3.44 6.43 1.85
CA THR A 73 4.64 6.88 1.13
C THR A 73 5.87 6.26 1.77
N VAL A 74 6.77 5.72 0.96
CA VAL A 74 7.99 5.05 1.43
C VAL A 74 9.18 5.41 0.53
N ASP A 75 10.39 5.43 1.10
CA ASP A 75 11.61 5.61 0.29
C ASP A 75 11.91 4.39 -0.58
N SER A 76 11.48 3.19 -0.17
CA SER A 76 11.75 1.96 -0.91
C SER A 76 10.85 0.82 -0.45
N THR A 77 10.48 -0.06 -1.35
CA THR A 77 9.85 -1.36 -1.04
C THR A 77 10.90 -2.46 -0.80
N HIS A 78 12.17 -2.10 -0.76
CA HIS A 78 13.32 -3.01 -0.66
C HIS A 78 13.30 -4.10 -1.74
N ARG A 79 13.11 -5.37 -1.35
CA ARG A 79 13.13 -6.52 -2.26
C ARG A 79 11.73 -6.97 -2.72
N TRP A 80 10.69 -6.25 -2.28
CA TRP A 80 9.32 -6.60 -2.60
C TRP A 80 8.87 -5.86 -3.87
N SER A 81 8.03 -6.50 -4.69
CA SER A 81 7.26 -5.74 -5.67
C SER A 81 6.30 -4.80 -4.95
N ALA A 82 5.96 -3.65 -5.56
CA ALA A 82 5.01 -2.70 -5.00
C ALA A 82 3.65 -3.36 -4.70
N GLU A 83 3.18 -4.23 -5.59
CA GLU A 83 1.96 -5.02 -5.40
C GLU A 83 2.00 -5.82 -4.09
N ARG A 84 3.07 -6.59 -3.90
CA ARG A 84 3.21 -7.43 -2.70
C ARG A 84 3.35 -6.59 -1.45
N TYR A 85 4.10 -5.49 -1.52
CA TYR A 85 4.28 -4.56 -0.41
C TYR A 85 2.94 -3.92 -0.02
N ALA A 86 2.17 -3.40 -0.99
CA ALA A 86 0.84 -2.84 -0.77
C ALA A 86 -0.13 -3.88 -0.18
N ALA A 87 -0.14 -5.12 -0.70
CA ALA A 87 -0.98 -6.18 -0.16
C ALA A 87 -0.64 -6.53 1.30
N MET A 88 0.64 -6.51 1.67
CA MET A 88 1.07 -6.74 3.06
C MET A 88 0.66 -5.59 3.97
N LEU A 89 0.78 -4.33 3.53
CA LEU A 89 0.31 -3.15 4.26
C LEU A 89 -1.21 -3.18 4.44
N GLY A 90 -1.97 -3.39 3.37
CA GLY A 90 -3.42 -3.45 3.42
C GLY A 90 -3.92 -4.50 4.42
N LYS A 91 -3.31 -5.68 4.42
CA LYS A 91 -3.60 -6.73 5.40
C LYS A 91 -3.22 -6.32 6.82
N ALA A 92 -2.04 -5.72 7.02
CA ALA A 92 -1.56 -5.29 8.34
C ALA A 92 -2.44 -4.19 8.93
N TRP A 93 -2.95 -3.31 8.08
CA TRP A 93 -3.83 -2.19 8.46
C TRP A 93 -5.31 -2.57 8.54
N GLY A 94 -5.67 -3.81 8.18
CA GLY A 94 -7.04 -4.31 8.25
C GLY A 94 -7.98 -3.67 7.23
N LEU A 95 -7.46 -3.27 6.06
CA LEU A 95 -8.30 -2.71 4.99
C LEU A 95 -9.34 -3.73 4.53
N GLY A 96 -10.58 -3.26 4.36
CA GLY A 96 -11.74 -4.05 4.01
C GLY A 96 -11.95 -4.16 2.49
N GLN A 97 -13.06 -4.81 2.12
CA GLN A 97 -13.39 -5.07 0.72
C GLN A 97 -13.72 -3.82 -0.09
N ASN A 98 -14.19 -2.76 0.57
CA ASN A 98 -14.54 -1.48 -0.06
C ASN A 98 -13.37 -0.51 -0.11
N ASP A 99 -12.25 -0.83 0.56
CA ASP A 99 -11.15 0.09 0.75
C ASP A 99 -10.16 0.04 -0.42
N MET A 100 -9.37 1.09 -0.54
CA MET A 100 -8.23 1.15 -1.45
C MET A 100 -6.95 1.51 -0.67
N LEU A 101 -5.79 1.19 -1.24
CA LEU A 101 -4.50 1.67 -0.77
C LEU A 101 -3.73 2.26 -1.94
N LEU A 102 -3.28 3.49 -1.80
CA LEU A 102 -2.29 4.10 -2.67
C LEU A 102 -0.92 3.98 -2.00
N LEU A 103 -0.01 3.25 -2.63
CA LEU A 103 1.39 3.17 -2.24
C LEU A 103 2.22 4.04 -3.20
N GLU A 104 2.97 4.97 -2.67
CA GLU A 104 3.93 5.82 -3.40
C GLU A 104 5.35 5.50 -2.95
N VAL A 105 6.20 5.11 -3.89
CA VAL A 105 7.63 4.84 -3.63
C VAL A 105 8.43 5.99 -4.20
N LYS A 106 9.06 6.79 -3.34
CA LYS A 106 9.73 8.04 -3.70
C LYS A 106 10.68 7.91 -4.88
N GLY A 107 10.40 8.64 -5.96
CA GLY A 107 11.25 8.70 -7.14
C GLY A 107 11.33 7.40 -7.96
N ASP A 108 10.48 6.42 -7.69
CA ASP A 108 10.50 5.12 -8.36
C ASP A 108 9.13 4.82 -9.03
N HIS A 109 8.18 4.32 -8.27
CA HIS A 109 6.87 3.93 -8.80
C HIS A 109 5.76 4.05 -7.75
N TYR A 110 4.53 3.89 -8.18
CA TYR A 110 3.36 3.82 -7.31
C TYR A 110 2.57 2.54 -7.56
N TYR A 111 1.72 2.17 -6.63
CA TYR A 111 0.79 1.04 -6.77
C TYR A 111 -0.57 1.35 -6.14
N VAL A 112 -1.63 0.96 -6.82
CA VAL A 112 -3.02 1.07 -6.34
C VAL A 112 -3.54 -0.33 -6.02
N LEU A 113 -3.75 -0.61 -4.74
CA LEU A 113 -4.45 -1.81 -4.29
C LEU A 113 -5.95 -1.49 -4.18
N LEU A 114 -6.77 -2.32 -4.80
CA LEU A 114 -8.24 -2.23 -4.74
C LEU A 114 -8.77 -3.36 -3.88
N GLY A 115 -9.71 -3.05 -2.98
CA GLY A 115 -10.46 -4.06 -2.26
C GLY A 115 -11.37 -4.86 -3.20
N ASP A 116 -11.76 -6.06 -2.77
CA ASP A 116 -12.48 -7.02 -3.61
C ASP A 116 -13.81 -6.45 -4.17
N SER A 117 -14.58 -5.73 -3.35
CA SER A 117 -15.83 -5.10 -3.78
C SER A 117 -15.59 -4.01 -4.84
N VAL A 118 -14.53 -3.20 -4.67
CA VAL A 118 -14.16 -2.18 -5.66
C VAL A 118 -13.79 -2.85 -6.99
N ASN A 119 -12.94 -3.87 -6.92
CA ASN A 119 -12.46 -4.58 -8.11
C ASN A 119 -13.56 -5.33 -8.87
N GLN A 120 -14.62 -5.79 -8.17
CA GLN A 120 -15.76 -6.48 -8.77
C GLN A 120 -16.83 -5.52 -9.30
N THR A 121 -16.99 -4.36 -8.70
CA THR A 121 -18.10 -3.42 -9.01
C THR A 121 -17.67 -2.32 -9.98
N ALA A 122 -16.42 -1.85 -9.87
CA ALA A 122 -15.91 -0.83 -10.77
C ALA A 122 -15.68 -1.40 -12.18
N THR A 123 -16.04 -0.63 -13.20
CA THR A 123 -15.78 -1.00 -14.59
C THR A 123 -14.28 -0.90 -14.90
N ASP A 124 -13.81 -1.61 -15.94
CA ASP A 124 -12.41 -1.53 -16.40
C ASP A 124 -11.98 -0.08 -16.69
N THR A 125 -12.90 0.74 -17.24
CA THR A 125 -12.64 2.15 -17.50
C THR A 125 -12.42 2.95 -16.20
N GLN A 126 -13.17 2.66 -15.15
CA GLN A 126 -13.02 3.31 -13.84
C GLN A 126 -11.71 2.88 -13.17
N ILE A 127 -11.38 1.61 -13.23
CA ILE A 127 -10.11 1.08 -12.71
C ILE A 127 -8.92 1.71 -13.45
N ALA A 128 -8.99 1.81 -14.78
CA ALA A 128 -7.96 2.46 -15.56
C ALA A 128 -7.82 3.95 -15.20
N LYS A 129 -8.94 4.68 -15.00
CA LYS A 129 -8.91 6.08 -14.57
C LYS A 129 -8.26 6.24 -13.19
N LEU A 130 -8.57 5.37 -12.22
CA LEU A 130 -7.93 5.38 -10.91
C LEU A 130 -6.42 5.22 -11.01
N LYS A 131 -5.96 4.22 -11.78
CA LYS A 131 -4.53 3.95 -11.94
C LYS A 131 -3.79 5.08 -12.67
N ASN A 132 -4.43 5.69 -13.67
CA ASN A 132 -3.82 6.76 -14.47
C ASN A 132 -3.94 8.15 -13.83
N ALA A 133 -4.79 8.31 -12.83
CA ALA A 133 -5.05 9.62 -12.20
C ALA A 133 -3.81 10.22 -11.54
N ILE A 134 -2.93 9.39 -11.04
CA ILE A 134 -1.71 9.80 -10.33
C ILE A 134 -0.51 9.98 -11.28
N GLU A 135 -0.50 9.28 -12.42
CA GLU A 135 0.70 8.99 -13.20
C GLU A 135 1.51 10.22 -13.58
N LYS A 136 0.86 11.21 -14.19
CA LYS A 136 1.59 12.38 -14.69
C LYS A 136 2.26 13.18 -13.58
N ASN A 137 1.49 13.61 -12.59
CA ASN A 137 2.00 14.44 -11.51
C ASN A 137 3.05 13.70 -10.65
N TYR A 138 2.86 12.39 -10.49
CA TYR A 138 3.79 11.55 -9.73
C TYR A 138 5.20 11.54 -10.37
N TYR A 139 5.28 11.28 -11.68
CA TYR A 139 6.57 11.26 -12.39
C TYR A 139 7.18 12.65 -12.60
N ASP A 140 6.37 13.71 -12.50
CA ASP A 140 6.85 15.09 -12.46
C ASP A 140 7.35 15.49 -11.05
N GLY A 141 7.21 14.61 -10.04
CA GLY A 141 7.60 14.86 -8.65
C GLY A 141 6.60 15.70 -7.84
N GLU A 142 5.42 15.93 -8.40
CA GLU A 142 4.34 16.69 -7.77
C GLU A 142 3.43 15.76 -6.95
N TYR A 143 3.95 15.19 -5.87
CA TYR A 143 3.28 14.13 -5.09
C TYR A 143 1.96 14.58 -4.47
N ASP A 144 1.88 15.78 -3.90
CA ASP A 144 0.62 16.33 -3.38
C ASP A 144 -0.46 16.37 -4.47
N GLY A 145 -0.12 16.91 -5.65
CA GLY A 145 -1.02 16.99 -6.78
C GLY A 145 -1.44 15.61 -7.29
N ALA A 146 -0.52 14.67 -7.32
CA ALA A 146 -0.74 13.30 -7.72
C ALA A 146 -1.76 12.60 -6.80
N THR A 147 -1.50 12.64 -5.50
CA THR A 147 -2.35 12.03 -4.48
C THR A 147 -3.74 12.65 -4.45
N LEU A 148 -3.83 13.99 -4.48
CA LEU A 148 -5.12 14.68 -4.53
C LEU A 148 -5.92 14.35 -5.79
N GLN A 149 -5.26 14.20 -6.95
CA GLN A 149 -5.93 13.82 -8.18
C GLN A 149 -6.46 12.38 -8.12
N PHE A 150 -5.72 11.47 -7.49
CA PHE A 150 -6.20 10.12 -7.22
C PHE A 150 -7.46 10.14 -6.35
N PHE A 151 -7.47 10.91 -5.25
CA PHE A 151 -8.62 11.03 -4.35
C PHE A 151 -9.85 11.62 -5.04
N ARG A 152 -9.69 12.66 -5.86
CA ARG A 152 -10.79 13.21 -6.67
C ARG A 152 -11.38 12.16 -7.61
N THR A 153 -10.53 11.33 -8.20
CA THR A 153 -10.98 10.24 -9.09
C THR A 153 -11.69 9.14 -8.31
N ALA A 154 -11.17 8.78 -7.13
CA ALA A 154 -11.78 7.81 -6.23
C ALA A 154 -13.17 8.27 -5.76
N ASP A 155 -13.35 9.57 -5.48
CA ASP A 155 -14.66 10.14 -5.11
C ASP A 155 -15.70 9.90 -6.20
N VAL A 156 -15.37 10.15 -7.45
CA VAL A 156 -16.25 9.88 -8.59
C VAL A 156 -16.56 8.39 -8.71
N VAL A 157 -15.58 7.52 -8.52
CA VAL A 157 -15.76 6.06 -8.60
C VAL A 157 -16.67 5.56 -7.50
N TYR A 158 -16.45 5.94 -6.24
CA TYR A 158 -17.32 5.56 -5.12
C TYR A 158 -18.75 6.05 -5.30
N ALA A 159 -18.94 7.30 -5.75
CA ALA A 159 -20.28 7.84 -6.03
C ALA A 159 -21.01 7.03 -7.11
N GLN A 160 -20.32 6.63 -8.18
CA GLN A 160 -20.91 5.82 -9.25
C GLN A 160 -21.22 4.39 -8.79
N MET A 161 -20.33 3.77 -8.02
CA MET A 161 -20.55 2.43 -7.46
C MET A 161 -21.77 2.41 -6.55
N SER A 162 -21.94 3.42 -5.69
CA SER A 162 -23.11 3.54 -4.79
C SER A 162 -24.43 3.63 -5.57
N GLN A 163 -24.46 4.32 -6.72
CA GLN A 163 -25.64 4.40 -7.57
C GLN A 163 -25.97 3.07 -8.25
N MET A 164 -24.97 2.26 -8.60
CA MET A 164 -25.20 0.93 -9.20
C MET A 164 -25.75 -0.08 -8.19
N SER A 165 -25.37 0.02 -6.92
CA SER A 165 -25.83 -0.87 -5.85
C SER A 165 -27.30 -0.60 -5.43
N GLN A 166 -27.90 0.51 -5.85
CA GLN A 166 -29.29 0.89 -5.52
C GLN A 166 -30.29 0.51 -6.63
N ARG A 167 -29.84 -0.08 -7.72
CA ARG A 167 -30.67 -0.56 -8.84
C ARG A 167 -30.87 -2.06 -8.81
#